data_912859ba41d52d8873e8ea81886608a1
#
_entry.id   912859ba41d52d8873e8ea81886608a1
#
_cell.length_a   1.000
_cell.length_b   1.000
_cell.length_c   1.000
_cell.angle_alpha   90.00
_cell.angle_beta   90.00
_cell.angle_gamma   90.00
#
_symmetry.space_group_name_H-M   'P 1'
#
loop_
_entity.id
_entity.type
_entity.pdbx_description
1 polymer ?
#
loop_
_entity_poly.entity_id
_entity_poly.type
_entity_poly.pdbx_seq_one_letter_code
_entity_poly.pdbx_strand_id
1 'polypeptide(L)'
;MKFTEFSRSQWRVLLILMLVNFANYVDRQIIFSLFPSIRHDFDLTYVQLGYLATAFTVVLSLSTFPLGMLADRISRRTVIGAGVLFWSCATFFSGWAGSFRSLLTARSLVGVGEAAYTPAGAAVISASFPPQIRARVQGVFDIGMFVGGATGIALGGVMAQSFGWRPAFFLVGIPGLLLGLSALRLPEPPASLSRERMPVRELLRVPAFLALLVSGWFSSFAGYAYVAWGPELVQDYKGFSAREAGLALALAVVLGGTCGIATGAYLSDLLAKLRSWGRAVIIPVGFVLGAPAIYFSLHAASKLGFLFFFGLGAFFLSWYHGPLTATIHDLVPPRGHASALGFYYLFVNLFSMAIAPVVIGRIADHYNLITALHVPILAQLAGAAFFLVVIYCIRRNGLHHPVLARHWNDEPCTAFVPAVALTVEGS
;
A
#
# COMPACT_ATOMS: atom_id res chain seq x y z
N MET A 1 -22.78 -9.81 -14.67
CA MET A 1 -22.27 -11.09 -14.13
C MET A 1 -22.22 -10.97 -12.61
N LYS A 2 -22.88 -11.87 -11.89
CA LYS A 2 -22.84 -11.95 -10.41
C LYS A 2 -21.71 -12.89 -10.02
N PHE A 3 -21.22 -12.81 -8.77
CA PHE A 3 -20.20 -13.75 -8.26
C PHE A 3 -20.64 -15.23 -8.38
N THR A 4 -21.94 -15.48 -8.31
CA THR A 4 -22.54 -16.83 -8.47
C THR A 4 -22.35 -17.44 -9.88
N GLU A 5 -21.97 -16.61 -10.85
CA GLU A 5 -21.79 -17.02 -12.27
C GLU A 5 -20.33 -17.31 -12.62
N PHE A 6 -19.41 -17.22 -11.63
CA PHE A 6 -17.98 -17.48 -11.88
C PHE A 6 -17.75 -18.97 -12.15
N SER A 7 -16.93 -19.24 -13.17
CA SER A 7 -16.44 -20.59 -13.44
C SER A 7 -15.52 -21.08 -12.31
N ARG A 8 -15.38 -22.39 -12.18
CA ARG A 8 -14.44 -22.99 -11.21
C ARG A 8 -12.99 -22.47 -11.40
N SER A 9 -12.61 -22.20 -12.64
CA SER A 9 -11.30 -21.63 -12.97
C SER A 9 -11.15 -20.22 -12.45
N GLN A 10 -12.15 -19.35 -12.62
CA GLN A 10 -12.16 -17.97 -12.12
C GLN A 10 -12.11 -17.91 -10.59
N TRP A 11 -12.89 -18.77 -9.92
CA TRP A 11 -12.82 -18.88 -8.46
C TRP A 11 -11.45 -19.33 -7.98
N ARG A 12 -10.82 -20.32 -8.65
CA ARG A 12 -9.46 -20.75 -8.32
C ARG A 12 -8.45 -19.62 -8.46
N VAL A 13 -8.49 -18.86 -9.56
CA VAL A 13 -7.61 -17.70 -9.79
C VAL A 13 -7.78 -16.67 -8.69
N LEU A 14 -9.02 -16.24 -8.42
CA LEU A 14 -9.29 -15.22 -7.42
C LEU A 14 -8.85 -15.68 -6.02
N LEU A 15 -9.18 -16.88 -5.60
CA LEU A 15 -8.86 -17.41 -4.28
C LEU A 15 -7.35 -17.55 -4.08
N ILE A 16 -6.63 -18.13 -5.04
CA ILE A 16 -5.17 -18.30 -4.92
C ILE A 16 -4.50 -16.92 -4.87
N LEU A 17 -4.84 -16.00 -5.76
CA LEU A 17 -4.23 -14.66 -5.77
C LEU A 17 -4.58 -13.85 -4.52
N MET A 18 -5.81 -13.95 -4.00
CA MET A 18 -6.21 -13.31 -2.75
C MET A 18 -5.42 -13.87 -1.55
N LEU A 19 -5.26 -15.21 -1.46
CA LEU A 19 -4.47 -15.84 -0.40
C LEU A 19 -2.98 -15.51 -0.50
N VAL A 20 -2.43 -15.44 -1.72
CA VAL A 20 -1.05 -15.00 -1.95
C VAL A 20 -0.89 -13.55 -1.51
N ASN A 21 -1.85 -12.68 -1.84
CA ASN A 21 -1.84 -11.27 -1.40
C ASN A 21 -1.94 -11.15 0.13
N PHE A 22 -2.80 -11.94 0.74
CA PHE A 22 -2.90 -12.04 2.20
C PHE A 22 -1.56 -12.45 2.83
N ALA A 23 -0.95 -13.55 2.37
CA ALA A 23 0.33 -14.04 2.88
C ALA A 23 1.47 -13.02 2.68
N ASN A 24 1.48 -12.33 1.53
CA ASN A 24 2.41 -11.25 1.24
C ASN A 24 2.35 -10.13 2.28
N TYR A 25 1.14 -9.66 2.60
CA TYR A 25 0.98 -8.59 3.58
C TYR A 25 1.16 -9.05 5.03
N VAL A 26 0.88 -10.30 5.37
CA VAL A 26 1.28 -10.88 6.66
C VAL A 26 2.79 -10.82 6.81
N ASP A 27 3.55 -11.26 5.80
CA ASP A 27 5.02 -11.26 5.82
C ASP A 27 5.61 -9.85 5.93
N ARG A 28 5.04 -8.88 5.20
CA ARG A 28 5.50 -7.47 5.26
C ARG A 28 5.30 -6.84 6.63
N GLN A 29 4.21 -7.16 7.29
CA GLN A 29 3.82 -6.45 8.52
C GLN A 29 4.28 -7.13 9.80
N ILE A 30 4.50 -8.45 9.76
CA ILE A 30 4.86 -9.22 10.96
C ILE A 30 6.16 -8.72 11.60
N ILE A 31 7.13 -8.32 10.79
CA ILE A 31 8.45 -7.91 11.26
C ILE A 31 8.40 -6.69 12.19
N PHE A 32 7.47 -5.75 11.95
CA PHE A 32 7.36 -4.54 12.77
C PHE A 32 6.95 -4.85 14.21
N SER A 33 6.07 -5.84 14.42
CA SER A 33 5.71 -6.31 15.77
C SER A 33 6.82 -7.11 16.45
N LEU A 34 7.79 -7.62 15.65
CA LEU A 34 8.95 -8.36 16.15
C LEU A 34 10.15 -7.45 16.44
N PHE A 35 10.14 -6.17 16.03
CA PHE A 35 11.25 -5.24 16.21
C PHE A 35 11.79 -5.18 17.64
N PRO A 36 10.96 -5.04 18.70
CA PRO A 36 11.48 -5.01 20.08
C PRO A 36 12.26 -6.29 20.44
N SER A 37 11.72 -7.45 20.05
CA SER A 37 12.37 -8.74 20.33
C SER A 37 13.66 -8.93 19.52
N ILE A 38 13.69 -8.53 18.26
CA ILE A 38 14.88 -8.59 17.39
C ILE A 38 15.95 -7.62 17.91
N ARG A 39 15.53 -6.40 18.32
CA ARG A 39 16.44 -5.40 18.88
C ARG A 39 17.13 -5.91 20.12
N HIS A 40 16.38 -6.49 21.03
CA HIS A 40 16.92 -7.05 22.28
C HIS A 40 17.86 -8.25 22.02
N ASP A 41 17.51 -9.14 21.07
CA ASP A 41 18.27 -10.37 20.80
C ASP A 41 19.64 -10.10 20.12
N PHE A 42 19.73 -9.09 19.29
CA PHE A 42 20.93 -8.72 18.55
C PHE A 42 21.59 -7.41 19.04
N ASP A 43 21.07 -6.81 20.11
CA ASP A 43 21.54 -5.51 20.66
C ASP A 43 21.63 -4.42 19.57
N LEU A 44 20.50 -4.21 18.84
CA LEU A 44 20.44 -3.30 17.71
C LEU A 44 20.05 -1.88 18.12
N THR A 45 20.56 -0.91 17.36
CA THR A 45 20.04 0.47 17.38
C THR A 45 18.74 0.58 16.60
N TYR A 46 17.98 1.68 16.79
CA TYR A 46 16.78 1.96 16.00
C TYR A 46 17.12 2.13 14.51
N VAL A 47 18.26 2.74 14.16
CA VAL A 47 18.74 2.83 12.77
C VAL A 47 18.89 1.46 12.14
N GLN A 48 19.47 0.49 12.86
CA GLN A 48 19.66 -0.87 12.35
C GLN A 48 18.31 -1.57 12.10
N LEU A 49 17.33 -1.41 12.99
CA LEU A 49 15.96 -1.87 12.74
C LEU A 49 15.37 -1.20 11.48
N GLY A 50 15.58 0.12 11.35
CA GLY A 50 15.17 0.85 10.15
C GLY A 50 15.74 0.29 8.86
N TYR A 51 16.98 -0.17 8.86
CA TYR A 51 17.61 -0.81 7.69
C TYR A 51 16.89 -2.11 7.27
N LEU A 52 16.31 -2.87 8.17
CA LEU A 52 15.53 -4.08 7.81
C LEU A 52 14.33 -3.74 6.92
N ALA A 53 13.59 -2.67 7.27
CA ALA A 53 12.46 -2.20 6.47
C ALA A 53 12.91 -1.51 5.18
N THR A 54 13.96 -0.70 5.24
CA THR A 54 14.52 0.04 4.11
C THR A 54 15.07 -0.90 3.04
N ALA A 55 15.91 -1.87 3.43
CA ALA A 55 16.52 -2.81 2.48
C ALA A 55 15.45 -3.62 1.74
N PHE A 56 14.43 -4.12 2.43
CA PHE A 56 13.27 -4.75 1.82
C PHE A 56 12.61 -3.84 0.77
N THR A 57 12.26 -2.61 1.17
CA THR A 57 11.51 -1.68 0.30
C THR A 57 12.31 -1.22 -0.91
N VAL A 58 13.61 -0.96 -0.75
CA VAL A 58 14.52 -0.60 -1.86
C VAL A 58 14.64 -1.75 -2.85
N VAL A 59 14.92 -2.97 -2.36
CA VAL A 59 15.08 -4.14 -3.22
C VAL A 59 13.78 -4.48 -3.94
N LEU A 60 12.64 -4.44 -3.23
CA LEU A 60 11.31 -4.59 -3.83
C LEU A 60 11.11 -3.60 -4.99
N SER A 61 11.35 -2.31 -4.74
CA SER A 61 11.10 -1.25 -5.71
C SER A 61 11.98 -1.38 -6.96
N LEU A 62 13.28 -1.63 -6.76
CA LEU A 62 14.23 -1.80 -7.85
C LEU A 62 13.98 -3.09 -8.65
N SER A 63 13.54 -4.16 -8.02
CA SER A 63 13.27 -5.44 -8.65
C SER A 63 11.93 -5.48 -9.40
N THR A 64 10.97 -4.61 -9.05
CA THR A 64 9.62 -4.62 -9.64
C THR A 64 9.64 -4.39 -11.16
N PHE A 65 10.46 -3.46 -11.66
CA PHE A 65 10.52 -3.16 -13.09
C PHE A 65 11.14 -4.31 -13.90
N PRO A 66 12.35 -4.83 -13.58
CA PRO A 66 12.94 -5.93 -14.35
C PRO A 66 12.12 -7.22 -14.27
N LEU A 67 11.52 -7.54 -13.11
CA LEU A 67 10.68 -8.73 -12.97
C LEU A 67 9.32 -8.58 -13.66
N GLY A 68 8.79 -7.34 -13.72
CA GLY A 68 7.61 -7.04 -14.54
C GLY A 68 7.89 -7.28 -16.04
N MET A 69 9.04 -6.84 -16.55
CA MET A 69 9.44 -7.15 -17.94
C MET A 69 9.65 -8.64 -18.18
N LEU A 70 10.16 -9.37 -17.20
CA LEU A 70 10.30 -10.81 -17.27
C LEU A 70 8.93 -11.50 -17.37
N ALA A 71 7.95 -11.02 -16.60
CA ALA A 71 6.57 -11.53 -16.64
C ALA A 71 5.85 -11.29 -17.98
N ASP A 72 6.30 -10.31 -18.77
CA ASP A 72 5.81 -10.10 -20.14
C ASP A 72 6.43 -11.07 -21.16
N ARG A 73 7.58 -11.68 -20.84
CA ARG A 73 8.35 -12.58 -21.75
C ARG A 73 8.13 -14.06 -21.48
N ILE A 74 7.84 -14.42 -20.23
CA ILE A 74 7.64 -15.80 -19.81
C ILE A 74 6.24 -15.96 -19.20
N SER A 75 5.88 -17.21 -18.89
CA SER A 75 4.59 -17.55 -18.27
C SER A 75 4.36 -16.78 -16.96
N ARG A 76 3.26 -16.01 -16.87
CA ARG A 76 2.89 -15.23 -15.67
C ARG A 76 2.72 -16.10 -14.44
N ARG A 77 2.11 -17.29 -14.59
CA ARG A 77 1.97 -18.26 -13.50
C ARG A 77 3.33 -18.70 -12.96
N THR A 78 4.32 -18.88 -13.84
CA THR A 78 5.69 -19.25 -13.44
C THR A 78 6.35 -18.11 -12.66
N VAL A 79 6.21 -16.86 -13.12
CA VAL A 79 6.76 -15.68 -12.41
C VAL A 79 6.11 -15.53 -11.03
N ILE A 80 4.78 -15.65 -10.95
CA ILE A 80 4.06 -15.59 -9.67
C ILE A 80 4.51 -16.72 -8.76
N GLY A 81 4.42 -17.97 -9.22
CA GLY A 81 4.73 -19.14 -8.40
C GLY A 81 6.19 -19.16 -7.93
N ALA A 82 7.15 -18.90 -8.83
CA ALA A 82 8.56 -18.81 -8.49
C ALA A 82 8.86 -17.65 -7.52
N GLY A 83 8.25 -16.48 -7.74
CA GLY A 83 8.36 -15.34 -6.83
C GLY A 83 7.85 -15.67 -5.44
N VAL A 84 6.65 -16.28 -5.34
CA VAL A 84 6.05 -16.70 -4.05
C VAL A 84 6.94 -17.73 -3.34
N LEU A 85 7.43 -18.74 -4.04
CA LEU A 85 8.35 -19.74 -3.48
C LEU A 85 9.64 -19.08 -2.98
N PHE A 86 10.21 -18.20 -3.79
CA PHE A 86 11.47 -17.52 -3.47
C PHE A 86 11.34 -16.67 -2.20
N TRP A 87 10.33 -15.77 -2.11
CA TRP A 87 10.19 -14.96 -0.89
C TRP A 87 9.83 -15.80 0.32
N SER A 88 8.99 -16.84 0.16
CA SER A 88 8.62 -17.72 1.28
C SER A 88 9.82 -18.50 1.83
N CYS A 89 10.73 -18.94 0.95
CA CYS A 89 12.02 -19.50 1.37
C CYS A 89 12.84 -18.46 2.13
N ALA A 90 12.96 -17.23 1.60
CA ALA A 90 13.72 -16.16 2.25
C ALA A 90 13.11 -15.78 3.61
N THR A 91 11.77 -15.75 3.72
CA THR A 91 11.07 -15.55 4.99
C THR A 91 11.36 -16.69 5.96
N PHE A 92 11.28 -17.94 5.53
CA PHE A 92 11.60 -19.08 6.35
C PHE A 92 13.05 -19.01 6.86
N PHE A 93 14.01 -18.69 6.00
CA PHE A 93 15.41 -18.51 6.39
C PHE A 93 15.64 -17.29 7.30
N SER A 94 14.74 -16.28 7.30
CA SER A 94 14.78 -15.19 8.27
C SER A 94 14.67 -15.70 9.71
N GLY A 95 13.93 -16.80 9.96
CA GLY A 95 13.82 -17.44 11.27
C GLY A 95 15.12 -18.12 11.74
N TRP A 96 16.02 -18.47 10.83
CA TRP A 96 17.34 -19.03 11.16
C TRP A 96 18.46 -18.00 11.26
N ALA A 97 18.14 -16.72 11.09
CA ALA A 97 19.16 -15.68 11.16
C ALA A 97 19.86 -15.67 12.52
N GLY A 98 21.16 -15.87 12.51
CA GLY A 98 22.03 -15.82 13.70
C GLY A 98 22.72 -14.46 13.90
N SER A 99 22.49 -13.50 13.02
CA SER A 99 23.06 -12.15 13.09
C SER A 99 22.18 -11.14 12.37
N PHE A 100 22.38 -9.85 12.70
CA PHE A 100 21.73 -8.75 11.97
C PHE A 100 21.97 -8.82 10.45
N ARG A 101 23.22 -9.11 10.03
CA ARG A 101 23.56 -9.18 8.60
C ARG A 101 22.82 -10.30 7.88
N SER A 102 22.70 -11.48 8.48
CA SER A 102 21.96 -12.59 7.88
C SER A 102 20.46 -12.30 7.79
N LEU A 103 19.88 -11.66 8.83
CA LEU A 103 18.49 -11.23 8.80
C LEU A 103 18.25 -10.14 7.73
N LEU A 104 19.14 -9.15 7.64
CA LEU A 104 19.07 -8.08 6.63
C LEU A 104 19.11 -8.65 5.21
N THR A 105 20.02 -9.60 4.95
CA THR A 105 20.11 -10.27 3.64
C THR A 105 18.85 -11.06 3.34
N ALA A 106 18.34 -11.85 4.28
CA ALA A 106 17.13 -12.62 4.09
C ALA A 106 15.91 -11.71 3.79
N ARG A 107 15.75 -10.62 4.54
CA ARG A 107 14.69 -9.63 4.32
C ARG A 107 14.83 -8.87 2.98
N SER A 108 16.05 -8.60 2.54
CA SER A 108 16.30 -8.04 1.21
C SER A 108 15.87 -9.01 0.10
N LEU A 109 16.16 -10.30 0.24
CA LEU A 109 15.76 -11.34 -0.71
C LEU A 109 14.23 -11.51 -0.76
N VAL A 110 13.52 -11.37 0.37
CA VAL A 110 12.05 -11.32 0.35
C VAL A 110 11.56 -10.27 -0.63
N GLY A 111 12.15 -9.06 -0.64
CA GLY A 111 11.80 -7.99 -1.58
C GLY A 111 11.93 -8.37 -3.05
N VAL A 112 12.93 -9.19 -3.43
CA VAL A 112 13.06 -9.70 -4.82
C VAL A 112 11.87 -10.58 -5.19
N GLY A 113 11.53 -11.55 -4.34
CA GLY A 113 10.44 -12.50 -4.63
C GLY A 113 9.08 -11.81 -4.72
N GLU A 114 8.81 -10.87 -3.81
CA GLU A 114 7.55 -10.11 -3.80
C GLU A 114 7.40 -9.18 -5.02
N ALA A 115 8.50 -8.62 -5.51
CA ALA A 115 8.50 -7.78 -6.70
C ALA A 115 8.00 -8.51 -7.96
N ALA A 116 8.19 -9.80 -8.03
CA ALA A 116 7.72 -10.63 -9.15
C ALA A 116 6.20 -10.80 -9.17
N TYR A 117 5.57 -10.89 -8.00
CA TYR A 117 4.15 -11.18 -7.85
C TYR A 117 3.24 -10.03 -8.25
N THR A 118 3.49 -8.82 -7.75
CA THR A 118 2.54 -7.70 -7.82
C THR A 118 2.09 -7.34 -9.23
N PRO A 119 2.99 -7.11 -10.21
CA PRO A 119 2.58 -6.79 -11.58
C PRO A 119 1.95 -7.99 -12.31
N ALA A 120 2.46 -9.20 -12.07
CA ALA A 120 1.97 -10.41 -12.72
C ALA A 120 0.57 -10.79 -12.20
N GLY A 121 0.30 -10.65 -10.89
CA GLY A 121 -1.00 -10.92 -10.27
C GLY A 121 -2.11 -10.00 -10.81
N ALA A 122 -1.85 -8.70 -10.88
CA ALA A 122 -2.78 -7.73 -11.45
C ALA A 122 -3.09 -8.04 -12.94
N ALA A 123 -2.08 -8.47 -13.71
CA ALA A 123 -2.25 -8.86 -15.10
C ALA A 123 -3.10 -10.13 -15.25
N VAL A 124 -2.93 -11.14 -14.36
CA VAL A 124 -3.76 -12.35 -14.36
C VAL A 124 -5.21 -12.02 -14.04
N ILE A 125 -5.49 -11.18 -13.03
CA ILE A 125 -6.87 -10.73 -12.73
C ILE A 125 -7.47 -10.03 -13.94
N SER A 126 -6.74 -9.09 -14.54
CA SER A 126 -7.20 -8.32 -15.68
C SER A 126 -7.55 -9.19 -16.90
N ALA A 127 -6.84 -10.30 -17.11
CA ALA A 127 -7.07 -11.21 -18.22
C ALA A 127 -8.14 -12.28 -17.92
N SER A 128 -8.34 -12.65 -16.65
CA SER A 128 -9.27 -13.71 -16.24
C SER A 128 -10.71 -13.22 -16.06
N PHE A 129 -10.93 -11.90 -15.94
CA PHE A 129 -12.24 -11.35 -15.65
C PHE A 129 -12.64 -10.24 -16.63
N PRO A 130 -13.90 -10.21 -17.07
CA PRO A 130 -14.40 -9.19 -18.00
C PRO A 130 -14.36 -7.78 -17.37
N PRO A 131 -14.23 -6.72 -18.20
CA PRO A 131 -14.06 -5.34 -17.71
C PRO A 131 -15.14 -4.88 -16.73
N GLN A 132 -16.39 -5.33 -16.92
CA GLN A 132 -17.57 -4.89 -16.14
C GLN A 132 -17.52 -5.30 -14.66
N ILE A 133 -16.78 -6.36 -14.32
CA ILE A 133 -16.69 -6.87 -12.94
C ILE A 133 -15.26 -6.75 -12.38
N ARG A 134 -14.30 -6.35 -13.19
CA ARG A 134 -12.87 -6.32 -12.82
C ARG A 134 -12.59 -5.48 -11.57
N ALA A 135 -13.27 -4.33 -11.43
CA ALA A 135 -13.13 -3.49 -10.24
C ALA A 135 -13.61 -4.20 -8.96
N ARG A 136 -14.70 -4.97 -9.03
CA ARG A 136 -15.20 -5.76 -7.88
C ARG A 136 -14.24 -6.90 -7.53
N VAL A 137 -13.70 -7.58 -8.54
CA VAL A 137 -12.70 -8.64 -8.34
C VAL A 137 -11.42 -8.09 -7.72
N GLN A 138 -10.96 -6.92 -8.19
CA GLN A 138 -9.82 -6.23 -7.62
C GLN A 138 -10.08 -5.86 -6.15
N GLY A 139 -11.27 -5.37 -5.82
CA GLY A 139 -11.65 -5.08 -4.43
C GLY A 139 -11.58 -6.32 -3.53
N VAL A 140 -12.05 -7.48 -3.99
CA VAL A 140 -11.92 -8.75 -3.25
C VAL A 140 -10.46 -9.16 -3.07
N PHE A 141 -9.64 -9.02 -4.12
CA PHE A 141 -8.21 -9.25 -4.05
C PHE A 141 -7.53 -8.33 -3.01
N ASP A 142 -7.91 -7.06 -2.96
CA ASP A 142 -7.35 -6.06 -2.05
C ASP A 142 -7.76 -6.30 -0.58
N ILE A 143 -8.86 -7.04 -0.30
CA ILE A 143 -9.18 -7.51 1.05
C ILE A 143 -8.02 -8.32 1.63
N GLY A 144 -7.36 -9.15 0.82
CA GLY A 144 -6.17 -9.90 1.23
C GLY A 144 -5.07 -9.00 1.79
N MET A 145 -4.88 -7.81 1.21
CA MET A 145 -3.91 -6.81 1.68
C MET A 145 -4.25 -6.28 3.08
N PHE A 146 -5.48 -5.81 3.29
CA PHE A 146 -5.88 -5.21 4.57
C PHE A 146 -5.94 -6.22 5.70
N VAL A 147 -6.58 -7.36 5.44
CA VAL A 147 -6.70 -8.43 6.44
C VAL A 147 -5.34 -9.07 6.71
N GLY A 148 -4.52 -9.26 5.68
CA GLY A 148 -3.16 -9.78 5.82
C GLY A 148 -2.27 -8.84 6.65
N GLY A 149 -2.31 -7.54 6.38
CA GLY A 149 -1.54 -6.55 7.13
C GLY A 149 -1.88 -6.53 8.62
N ALA A 150 -3.16 -6.49 8.95
CA ALA A 150 -3.62 -6.54 10.35
C ALA A 150 -3.25 -7.88 11.01
N THR A 151 -3.44 -9.00 10.29
CA THR A 151 -3.06 -10.32 10.80
C THR A 151 -1.56 -10.40 11.06
N GLY A 152 -0.73 -9.82 10.19
CA GLY A 152 0.74 -9.80 10.37
C GLY A 152 1.14 -9.07 11.65
N ILE A 153 0.57 -7.89 11.90
CA ILE A 153 0.81 -7.11 13.12
C ILE A 153 0.36 -7.90 14.37
N ALA A 154 -0.87 -8.44 14.35
CA ALA A 154 -1.43 -9.20 15.45
C ALA A 154 -0.63 -10.49 15.73
N LEU A 155 -0.38 -11.27 14.67
CA LEU A 155 0.36 -12.54 14.75
C LEU A 155 1.79 -12.31 15.26
N GLY A 156 2.47 -11.27 14.75
CA GLY A 156 3.81 -10.92 15.19
C GLY A 156 3.87 -10.64 16.68
N GLY A 157 2.93 -9.87 17.23
CA GLY A 157 2.85 -9.58 18.65
C GLY A 157 2.58 -10.84 19.51
N VAL A 158 1.65 -11.70 19.07
CA VAL A 158 1.35 -12.97 19.76
C VAL A 158 2.57 -13.89 19.75
N MET A 159 3.23 -14.04 18.60
CA MET A 159 4.40 -14.90 18.45
C MET A 159 5.58 -14.38 19.25
N ALA A 160 5.85 -13.07 19.19
CA ALA A 160 6.95 -12.44 19.95
C ALA A 160 6.83 -12.73 21.45
N GLN A 161 5.62 -12.66 22.02
CA GLN A 161 5.40 -12.88 23.46
C GLN A 161 5.47 -14.35 23.85
N SER A 162 4.95 -15.26 23.01
CA SER A 162 4.77 -16.67 23.41
C SER A 162 5.90 -17.58 22.99
N PHE A 163 6.55 -17.31 21.86
CA PHE A 163 7.51 -18.22 21.23
C PHE A 163 8.80 -17.50 20.77
N GLY A 164 8.85 -16.17 20.89
CA GLY A 164 9.92 -15.35 20.35
C GLY A 164 9.73 -15.05 18.85
N TRP A 165 10.65 -14.27 18.28
CA TRP A 165 10.50 -13.76 16.92
C TRP A 165 10.81 -14.79 15.81
N ARG A 166 11.72 -15.75 16.05
CA ARG A 166 12.16 -16.74 15.04
C ARG A 166 11.03 -17.64 14.52
N PRO A 167 10.21 -18.27 15.40
CA PRO A 167 9.11 -19.14 14.97
C PRO A 167 8.05 -18.40 14.14
N ALA A 168 7.92 -17.07 14.29
CA ALA A 168 6.99 -16.27 13.49
C ALA A 168 7.30 -16.35 11.99
N PHE A 169 8.58 -16.33 11.62
CA PHE A 169 8.99 -16.44 10.21
C PHE A 169 8.77 -17.85 9.65
N PHE A 170 8.92 -18.90 10.44
CA PHE A 170 8.59 -20.27 10.00
C PHE A 170 7.09 -20.44 9.77
N LEU A 171 6.28 -19.87 10.68
CA LEU A 171 4.82 -19.91 10.59
C LEU A 171 4.29 -19.20 9.34
N VAL A 172 4.92 -18.14 8.89
CA VAL A 172 4.53 -17.41 7.68
C VAL A 172 5.14 -18.03 6.42
N GLY A 173 6.39 -18.45 6.48
CA GLY A 173 7.11 -19.01 5.33
C GLY A 173 6.50 -20.32 4.82
N ILE A 174 6.12 -21.26 5.70
CA ILE A 174 5.61 -22.58 5.31
C ILE A 174 4.30 -22.48 4.51
N PRO A 175 3.25 -21.76 4.96
CA PRO A 175 2.04 -21.59 4.15
C PRO A 175 2.32 -20.89 2.81
N GLY A 176 3.26 -19.94 2.79
CA GLY A 176 3.68 -19.28 1.57
C GLY A 176 4.26 -20.26 0.53
N LEU A 177 5.06 -21.23 0.94
CA LEU A 177 5.57 -22.28 0.05
C LEU A 177 4.43 -23.08 -0.60
N LEU A 178 3.42 -23.48 0.19
CA LEU A 178 2.23 -24.19 -0.33
C LEU A 178 1.43 -23.33 -1.33
N LEU A 179 1.30 -22.04 -1.04
CA LEU A 179 0.66 -21.09 -1.95
C LEU A 179 1.47 -20.90 -3.24
N GLY A 180 2.80 -20.85 -3.16
CA GLY A 180 3.67 -20.79 -4.35
C GLY A 180 3.51 -21.99 -5.27
N LEU A 181 3.50 -23.20 -4.71
CA LEU A 181 3.22 -24.43 -5.46
C LEU A 181 1.82 -24.42 -6.09
N SER A 182 0.83 -23.86 -5.39
CA SER A 182 -0.53 -23.69 -5.90
C SER A 182 -0.59 -22.67 -7.04
N ALA A 183 0.18 -21.59 -6.94
CA ALA A 183 0.25 -20.53 -7.95
C ALA A 183 0.88 -21.02 -9.28
N LEU A 184 1.81 -21.97 -9.24
CA LEU A 184 2.35 -22.62 -10.44
C LEU A 184 1.28 -23.37 -11.27
N ARG A 185 0.14 -23.73 -10.64
CA ARG A 185 -0.99 -24.41 -11.29
C ARG A 185 -2.10 -23.44 -11.75
N LEU A 186 -1.88 -22.14 -11.68
CA LEU A 186 -2.81 -21.16 -12.23
C LEU A 186 -2.94 -21.30 -13.74
N PRO A 187 -4.13 -21.07 -14.32
CA PRO A 187 -4.30 -21.02 -15.76
C PRO A 187 -3.46 -19.86 -16.33
N GLU A 188 -2.78 -20.11 -17.46
CA GLU A 188 -2.04 -19.06 -18.15
C GLU A 188 -3.04 -18.18 -18.92
N PRO A 189 -3.15 -16.88 -18.62
CA PRO A 189 -4.00 -16.00 -19.38
C PRO A 189 -3.38 -15.75 -20.77
N PRO A 190 -4.22 -15.49 -21.79
CA PRO A 190 -3.71 -15.12 -23.11
C PRO A 190 -2.82 -13.90 -23.00
N ALA A 191 -1.76 -13.87 -23.83
CA ALA A 191 -0.84 -12.73 -23.89
C ALA A 191 -1.64 -11.46 -24.19
N SER A 192 -1.61 -10.46 -23.31
CA SER A 192 -2.21 -9.18 -23.61
C SER A 192 -1.31 -8.45 -24.60
N LEU A 193 -1.88 -8.01 -25.72
CA LEU A 193 -1.21 -7.06 -26.60
C LEU A 193 -0.81 -5.84 -25.75
N SER A 194 0.48 -5.50 -25.76
CA SER A 194 0.99 -4.34 -25.01
C SER A 194 0.27 -3.10 -25.51
N ARG A 195 -0.59 -2.51 -24.70
CA ARG A 195 -1.10 -1.17 -25.00
C ARG A 195 0.08 -0.22 -24.90
N GLU A 196 0.17 0.70 -25.85
CA GLU A 196 1.14 1.80 -25.80
C GLU A 196 1.04 2.49 -24.44
N ARG A 197 2.15 2.53 -23.72
CA ARG A 197 2.22 3.16 -22.39
C ARG A 197 2.55 4.64 -22.57
N MET A 198 1.84 5.51 -21.88
CA MET A 198 2.17 6.93 -21.87
C MET A 198 3.58 7.14 -21.30
N PRO A 199 4.45 7.91 -21.98
CA PRO A 199 5.77 8.21 -21.45
C PRO A 199 5.72 9.01 -20.16
N VAL A 200 6.46 8.58 -19.14
CA VAL A 200 6.55 9.26 -17.82
C VAL A 200 6.98 10.73 -17.96
N ARG A 201 7.83 11.05 -18.96
CA ARG A 201 8.25 12.42 -19.24
C ARG A 201 7.08 13.39 -19.47
N GLU A 202 5.98 12.92 -20.02
CA GLU A 202 4.78 13.76 -20.25
C GLU A 202 4.01 14.01 -18.95
N LEU A 203 3.93 13.02 -18.08
CA LEU A 203 3.34 13.14 -16.75
C LEU A 203 4.10 14.18 -15.91
N LEU A 204 5.43 14.16 -15.97
CA LEU A 204 6.29 15.11 -15.25
C LEU A 204 6.18 16.57 -15.75
N ARG A 205 5.52 16.81 -16.88
CA ARG A 205 5.23 18.15 -17.38
C ARG A 205 3.91 18.72 -16.84
N VAL A 206 3.12 17.92 -16.13
CA VAL A 206 1.86 18.34 -15.54
C VAL A 206 2.11 18.84 -14.12
N PRO A 207 1.99 20.16 -13.83
CA PRO A 207 2.31 20.71 -12.51
C PRO A 207 1.48 20.09 -11.36
N ALA A 208 0.20 19.78 -11.62
CA ALA A 208 -0.66 19.11 -10.65
C ALA A 208 -0.12 17.71 -10.30
N PHE A 209 0.42 16.97 -11.28
CA PHE A 209 1.01 15.65 -11.03
C PHE A 209 2.31 15.74 -10.25
N LEU A 210 3.18 16.73 -10.53
CA LEU A 210 4.39 16.97 -9.73
C LEU A 210 4.05 17.32 -8.28
N ALA A 211 3.12 18.22 -8.05
CA ALA A 211 2.67 18.57 -6.70
C ALA A 211 2.08 17.36 -5.97
N LEU A 212 1.37 16.48 -6.70
CA LEU A 212 0.82 15.22 -6.17
C LEU A 212 1.93 14.23 -5.79
N LEU A 213 3.02 14.11 -6.57
CA LEU A 213 4.18 13.30 -6.20
C LEU A 213 4.82 13.79 -4.90
N VAL A 214 5.01 15.11 -4.76
CA VAL A 214 5.60 15.70 -3.54
C VAL A 214 4.68 15.50 -2.34
N SER A 215 3.38 15.74 -2.47
CA SER A 215 2.39 15.45 -1.42
C SER A 215 2.40 13.97 -1.04
N GLY A 216 2.43 13.07 -2.04
CA GLY A 216 2.52 11.64 -1.84
C GLY A 216 3.81 11.20 -1.12
N TRP A 217 4.92 11.88 -1.41
CA TRP A 217 6.18 11.65 -0.73
C TRP A 217 6.05 11.90 0.78
N PHE A 218 5.55 13.05 1.17
CA PHE A 218 5.35 13.41 2.57
C PHE A 218 4.34 12.52 3.29
N SER A 219 3.20 12.25 2.67
CA SER A 219 2.14 11.44 3.29
C SER A 219 2.52 9.96 3.41
N SER A 220 3.22 9.40 2.42
CA SER A 220 3.71 8.02 2.48
C SER A 220 4.83 7.86 3.50
N PHE A 221 5.71 8.88 3.63
CA PHE A 221 6.70 8.93 4.71
C PHE A 221 6.03 8.82 6.08
N ALA A 222 5.03 9.67 6.33
CA ALA A 222 4.32 9.68 7.60
C ALA A 222 3.60 8.35 7.87
N GLY A 223 2.81 7.87 6.91
CA GLY A 223 2.04 6.63 7.07
C GLY A 223 2.94 5.42 7.34
N TYR A 224 4.04 5.29 6.59
CA TYR A 224 4.94 4.15 6.76
C TYR A 224 5.75 4.22 8.06
N ALA A 225 6.14 5.43 8.49
CA ALA A 225 6.78 5.62 9.79
C ALA A 225 5.89 5.16 10.95
N TYR A 226 4.59 5.51 10.93
CA TYR A 226 3.66 5.06 11.97
C TYR A 226 3.47 3.53 11.98
N VAL A 227 3.41 2.92 10.82
CA VAL A 227 3.28 1.47 10.68
C VAL A 227 4.54 0.76 11.18
N ALA A 228 5.72 1.24 10.80
CA ALA A 228 6.98 0.61 11.14
C ALA A 228 7.32 0.73 12.65
N TRP A 229 7.07 1.90 13.23
CA TRP A 229 7.48 2.21 14.60
C TRP A 229 6.36 2.13 15.64
N GLY A 230 5.11 1.97 15.20
CA GLY A 230 3.96 1.86 16.11
C GLY A 230 4.09 0.73 17.13
N PRO A 231 4.41 -0.52 16.74
CA PRO A 231 4.58 -1.63 17.67
C PRO A 231 5.70 -1.41 18.69
N GLU A 232 6.84 -0.84 18.28
CA GLU A 232 7.96 -0.49 19.16
C GLU A 232 7.54 0.61 20.15
N LEU A 233 6.89 1.66 19.66
CA LEU A 233 6.40 2.76 20.49
C LEU A 233 5.49 2.27 21.63
N VAL A 234 4.53 1.41 21.32
CA VAL A 234 3.54 1.01 22.35
C VAL A 234 4.12 0.01 23.35
N GLN A 235 5.06 -0.81 22.92
CA GLN A 235 5.73 -1.75 23.82
C GLN A 235 6.71 -1.03 24.77
N ASP A 236 7.57 -0.16 24.25
CA ASP A 236 8.62 0.49 25.04
C ASP A 236 8.11 1.69 25.86
N TYR A 237 7.11 2.43 25.35
CA TYR A 237 6.71 3.72 25.94
C TYR A 237 5.27 3.76 26.49
N LYS A 238 4.41 2.82 26.11
CA LYS A 238 3.00 2.82 26.52
C LYS A 238 2.62 1.64 27.40
N GLY A 239 3.60 0.79 27.75
CA GLY A 239 3.41 -0.34 28.67
C GLY A 239 2.52 -1.46 28.12
N PHE A 240 2.41 -1.60 26.80
CA PHE A 240 1.73 -2.75 26.20
C PHE A 240 2.68 -3.96 26.19
N SER A 241 2.15 -5.14 26.50
CA SER A 241 2.85 -6.38 26.16
C SER A 241 2.89 -6.56 24.64
N ALA A 242 3.79 -7.38 24.11
CA ALA A 242 3.90 -7.61 22.68
C ALA A 242 2.57 -8.11 22.07
N ARG A 243 1.85 -9.00 22.75
CA ARG A 243 0.53 -9.49 22.35
C ARG A 243 -0.52 -8.39 22.35
N GLU A 244 -0.58 -7.59 23.41
CA GLU A 244 -1.53 -6.46 23.49
C GLU A 244 -1.25 -5.45 22.37
N ALA A 245 0.02 -5.10 22.15
CA ALA A 245 0.45 -4.19 21.09
C ALA A 245 -0.01 -4.67 19.70
N GLY A 246 0.29 -5.93 19.36
CA GLY A 246 -0.10 -6.51 18.08
C GLY A 246 -1.61 -6.51 17.86
N LEU A 247 -2.38 -7.00 18.83
CA LEU A 247 -3.84 -7.08 18.71
C LEU A 247 -4.51 -5.70 18.69
N ALA A 248 -4.09 -4.80 19.59
CA ALA A 248 -4.69 -3.48 19.71
C ALA A 248 -4.39 -2.57 18.51
N LEU A 249 -3.15 -2.57 18.01
CA LEU A 249 -2.79 -1.82 16.81
C LEU A 249 -3.48 -2.37 15.56
N ALA A 250 -3.52 -3.70 15.41
CA ALA A 250 -4.26 -4.32 14.31
C ALA A 250 -5.73 -3.90 14.31
N LEU A 251 -6.39 -3.94 15.47
CA LEU A 251 -7.79 -3.52 15.60
C LEU A 251 -7.98 -2.03 15.30
N ALA A 252 -7.12 -1.16 15.86
CA ALA A 252 -7.19 0.28 15.63
C ALA A 252 -7.00 0.64 14.14
N VAL A 253 -6.05 -0.01 13.46
CA VAL A 253 -5.79 0.21 12.02
C VAL A 253 -6.94 -0.35 11.18
N VAL A 254 -7.46 -1.53 11.48
CA VAL A 254 -8.59 -2.11 10.72
C VAL A 254 -9.84 -1.26 10.89
N LEU A 255 -10.25 -0.96 12.12
CA LEU A 255 -11.47 -0.16 12.35
C LEU A 255 -11.30 1.28 11.86
N GLY A 256 -10.23 1.96 12.28
CA GLY A 256 -9.96 3.34 11.86
C GLY A 256 -9.74 3.42 10.35
N GLY A 257 -8.89 2.56 9.79
CA GLY A 257 -8.57 2.53 8.37
C GLY A 257 -9.78 2.22 7.48
N THR A 258 -10.52 1.14 7.78
CA THR A 258 -11.68 0.74 6.96
C THR A 258 -12.80 1.78 6.99
N CYS A 259 -13.15 2.26 8.19
CA CYS A 259 -14.14 3.32 8.33
C CYS A 259 -13.66 4.63 7.67
N GLY A 260 -12.36 4.93 7.79
CA GLY A 260 -11.76 6.11 7.16
C GLY A 260 -11.82 6.04 5.64
N ILE A 261 -11.40 4.92 5.02
CA ILE A 261 -11.47 4.72 3.57
C ILE A 261 -12.91 4.90 3.07
N ALA A 262 -13.87 4.26 3.72
CA ALA A 262 -15.28 4.34 3.32
C ALA A 262 -15.81 5.78 3.43
N THR A 263 -15.53 6.46 4.55
CA THR A 263 -15.95 7.85 4.78
C THR A 263 -15.27 8.81 3.80
N GLY A 264 -13.95 8.66 3.61
CA GLY A 264 -13.18 9.50 2.68
C GLY A 264 -13.64 9.36 1.25
N ALA A 265 -13.92 8.14 0.79
CA ALA A 265 -14.48 7.89 -0.54
C ALA A 265 -15.88 8.51 -0.70
N TYR A 266 -16.77 8.31 0.26
CA TYR A 266 -18.12 8.88 0.24
C TYR A 266 -18.12 10.40 0.20
N LEU A 267 -17.36 11.05 1.09
CA LEU A 267 -17.24 12.51 1.13
C LEU A 267 -16.58 13.07 -0.14
N SER A 268 -15.59 12.37 -0.66
CA SER A 268 -14.92 12.72 -1.91
C SER A 268 -15.90 12.74 -3.10
N ASP A 269 -16.73 11.70 -3.23
CA ASP A 269 -17.73 11.63 -4.30
C ASP A 269 -18.84 12.67 -4.13
N LEU A 270 -19.20 12.99 -2.88
CA LEU A 270 -20.16 14.07 -2.60
C LEU A 270 -19.60 15.44 -3.05
N LEU A 271 -18.36 15.75 -2.69
CA LEU A 271 -17.71 17.01 -3.07
C LEU A 271 -17.41 17.09 -4.56
N ALA A 272 -17.16 15.97 -5.23
CA ALA A 272 -16.96 15.92 -6.69
C ALA A 272 -18.20 16.38 -7.46
N LYS A 273 -19.41 16.16 -6.91
CA LYS A 273 -20.66 16.65 -7.51
C LYS A 273 -20.80 18.17 -7.44
N LEU A 274 -20.14 18.81 -6.48
CA LEU A 274 -20.25 20.27 -6.28
C LEU A 274 -19.22 21.04 -7.12
N ARG A 275 -18.00 20.51 -7.26
CA ARG A 275 -16.88 21.16 -7.96
C ARG A 275 -15.94 20.11 -8.58
N SER A 276 -15.37 20.38 -9.75
CA SER A 276 -14.43 19.49 -10.43
C SER A 276 -13.17 19.16 -9.60
N TRP A 277 -12.75 20.06 -8.74
CA TRP A 277 -11.63 19.87 -7.78
C TRP A 277 -12.09 19.37 -6.39
N GLY A 278 -13.42 19.23 -6.18
CA GLY A 278 -14.01 18.91 -4.87
C GLY A 278 -13.51 17.59 -4.30
N ARG A 279 -13.32 16.58 -5.16
CA ARG A 279 -12.78 15.28 -4.78
C ARG A 279 -11.43 15.38 -4.07
N ALA A 280 -10.55 16.24 -4.56
CA ALA A 280 -9.21 16.43 -4.04
C ALA A 280 -9.16 17.07 -2.63
N VAL A 281 -10.22 17.78 -2.20
CA VAL A 281 -10.24 18.51 -0.91
C VAL A 281 -10.19 17.59 0.29
N ILE A 282 -10.74 16.39 0.18
CA ILE A 282 -10.83 15.45 1.30
C ILE A 282 -9.44 15.02 1.81
N ILE A 283 -8.45 14.96 0.92
CA ILE A 283 -7.10 14.52 1.27
C ILE A 283 -6.41 15.44 2.25
N PRO A 284 -6.22 16.75 1.95
CA PRO A 284 -5.59 17.66 2.91
C PRO A 284 -6.42 17.85 4.18
N VAL A 285 -7.75 17.78 4.11
CA VAL A 285 -8.61 17.83 5.30
C VAL A 285 -8.33 16.64 6.22
N GLY A 286 -8.28 15.42 5.68
CA GLY A 286 -7.93 14.22 6.45
C GLY A 286 -6.54 14.32 7.09
N PHE A 287 -5.56 14.84 6.37
CA PHE A 287 -4.21 15.02 6.91
C PHE A 287 -4.16 16.04 8.04
N VAL A 288 -4.84 17.18 7.89
CA VAL A 288 -4.89 18.24 8.93
C VAL A 288 -5.64 17.76 10.18
N LEU A 289 -6.74 17.02 10.03
CA LEU A 289 -7.50 16.47 11.17
C LEU A 289 -6.79 15.29 11.84
N GLY A 290 -6.06 14.49 11.07
CA GLY A 290 -5.32 13.35 11.59
C GLY A 290 -4.07 13.75 12.38
N ALA A 291 -3.40 14.85 12.02
CA ALA A 291 -2.16 15.28 12.66
C ALA A 291 -2.31 15.53 14.19
N PRO A 292 -3.30 16.31 14.68
CA PRO A 292 -3.51 16.47 16.12
C PRO A 292 -3.92 15.17 16.80
N ALA A 293 -4.67 14.30 16.13
CA ALA A 293 -5.04 13.00 16.70
C ALA A 293 -3.79 12.14 16.96
N ILE A 294 -2.88 12.04 16.01
CA ILE A 294 -1.59 11.35 16.21
C ILE A 294 -0.77 12.05 17.30
N TYR A 295 -0.69 13.37 17.31
CA TYR A 295 0.02 14.11 18.35
C TYR A 295 -0.50 13.75 19.75
N PHE A 296 -1.81 13.77 19.97
CA PHE A 296 -2.40 13.39 21.24
C PHE A 296 -2.19 11.90 21.57
N SER A 297 -2.12 11.01 20.59
CA SER A 297 -1.77 9.61 20.83
C SER A 297 -0.37 9.45 21.40
N LEU A 298 0.61 10.19 20.85
CA LEU A 298 2.01 10.15 21.35
C LEU A 298 2.12 10.60 22.83
N HIS A 299 1.27 11.54 23.25
CA HIS A 299 1.29 12.13 24.59
C HIS A 299 0.26 11.51 25.56
N ALA A 300 -0.59 10.60 25.08
CA ALA A 300 -1.58 9.93 25.92
C ALA A 300 -0.91 9.12 27.04
N ALA A 301 -1.32 9.34 28.28
CA ALA A 301 -0.81 8.64 29.44
C ALA A 301 -1.42 7.23 29.61
N SER A 302 -2.65 7.02 29.12
CA SER A 302 -3.35 5.74 29.22
C SER A 302 -3.32 4.95 27.92
N LYS A 303 -3.31 3.61 28.03
CA LYS A 303 -3.43 2.70 26.87
C LYS A 303 -4.68 3.01 26.04
N LEU A 304 -5.82 3.22 26.70
CA LEU A 304 -7.09 3.51 26.01
C LEU A 304 -7.04 4.86 25.29
N GLY A 305 -6.50 5.90 25.94
CA GLY A 305 -6.32 7.21 25.32
C GLY A 305 -5.41 7.13 24.08
N PHE A 306 -4.31 6.39 24.18
CA PHE A 306 -3.45 6.12 23.03
C PHE A 306 -4.24 5.48 21.88
N LEU A 307 -4.94 4.37 22.13
CA LEU A 307 -5.67 3.63 21.10
C LEU A 307 -6.79 4.46 20.47
N PHE A 308 -7.51 5.25 21.27
CA PHE A 308 -8.55 6.14 20.76
C PHE A 308 -7.98 7.18 19.79
N PHE A 309 -6.96 7.92 20.22
CA PHE A 309 -6.37 8.95 19.38
C PHE A 309 -5.59 8.38 18.19
N PHE A 310 -4.92 7.25 18.36
CA PHE A 310 -4.24 6.57 17.26
C PHE A 310 -5.23 6.03 16.22
N GLY A 311 -6.33 5.40 16.66
CA GLY A 311 -7.40 4.95 15.78
C GLY A 311 -8.08 6.11 15.05
N LEU A 312 -8.29 7.24 15.72
CA LEU A 312 -8.82 8.47 15.12
C LEU A 312 -7.84 9.05 14.08
N GLY A 313 -6.55 9.02 14.37
CA GLY A 313 -5.50 9.39 13.43
C GLY A 313 -5.48 8.49 12.19
N ALA A 314 -5.57 7.18 12.39
CA ALA A 314 -5.66 6.19 11.30
C ALA A 314 -6.94 6.40 10.46
N PHE A 315 -8.07 6.73 11.08
CA PHE A 315 -9.31 7.06 10.41
C PHE A 315 -9.15 8.24 9.45
N PHE A 316 -8.66 9.36 9.93
CA PHE A 316 -8.49 10.55 9.10
C PHE A 316 -7.38 10.38 8.06
N LEU A 317 -6.27 9.75 8.44
CA LEU A 317 -5.16 9.49 7.52
C LEU A 317 -5.59 8.60 6.34
N SER A 318 -6.54 7.70 6.55
CA SER A 318 -7.02 6.79 5.51
C SER A 318 -7.96 7.44 4.47
N TRP A 319 -8.39 8.68 4.67
CA TRP A 319 -9.25 9.39 3.72
C TRP A 319 -8.61 9.60 2.35
N TYR A 320 -7.30 9.46 2.21
CA TYR A 320 -6.59 9.71 0.95
C TYR A 320 -6.66 8.54 -0.05
N HIS A 321 -6.86 7.29 0.38
CA HIS A 321 -6.65 6.11 -0.49
C HIS A 321 -7.49 6.12 -1.77
N GLY A 322 -8.82 6.20 -1.67
CA GLY A 322 -9.70 6.26 -2.84
C GLY A 322 -9.56 7.55 -3.64
N PRO A 323 -9.70 8.73 -2.98
CA PRO A 323 -9.60 10.03 -3.62
C PRO A 323 -8.29 10.29 -4.35
N LEU A 324 -7.16 9.78 -3.86
CA LEU A 324 -5.85 9.89 -4.51
C LEU A 324 -5.84 9.23 -5.88
N THR A 325 -6.23 7.95 -5.93
CA THR A 325 -6.28 7.19 -7.18
C THR A 325 -7.22 7.85 -8.18
N ALA A 326 -8.40 8.28 -7.72
CA ALA A 326 -9.36 8.98 -8.55
C ALA A 326 -8.83 10.32 -9.06
N THR A 327 -8.13 11.11 -8.23
CA THR A 327 -7.50 12.36 -8.65
C THR A 327 -6.42 12.13 -9.71
N ILE A 328 -5.60 11.06 -9.57
CA ILE A 328 -4.62 10.71 -10.61
C ILE A 328 -5.33 10.38 -11.93
N HIS A 329 -6.43 9.61 -11.89
CA HIS A 329 -7.20 9.27 -13.08
C HIS A 329 -7.87 10.49 -13.71
N ASP A 330 -8.33 11.45 -12.91
CA ASP A 330 -8.92 12.69 -13.41
C ASP A 330 -7.89 13.61 -14.11
N LEU A 331 -6.60 13.52 -13.72
CA LEU A 331 -5.50 14.32 -14.27
C LEU A 331 -4.89 13.76 -15.56
N VAL A 332 -5.10 12.48 -15.84
CA VAL A 332 -4.37 11.74 -16.91
C VAL A 332 -5.36 10.99 -17.77
N PRO A 333 -5.21 10.98 -19.11
CA PRO A 333 -6.09 10.23 -20.01
C PRO A 333 -6.04 8.72 -19.73
N PRO A 334 -7.11 7.96 -20.04
CA PRO A 334 -7.27 6.55 -19.68
C PRO A 334 -6.09 5.64 -20.03
N ARG A 335 -5.43 5.87 -21.18
CA ARG A 335 -4.22 5.13 -21.59
C ARG A 335 -3.00 5.41 -20.70
N GLY A 336 -2.99 6.53 -19.98
CA GLY A 336 -1.92 6.93 -19.05
C GLY A 336 -2.13 6.48 -17.60
N HIS A 337 -3.32 6.01 -17.21
CA HIS A 337 -3.66 5.68 -15.82
C HIS A 337 -2.67 4.68 -15.19
N ALA A 338 -2.35 3.59 -15.90
CA ALA A 338 -1.42 2.58 -15.40
C ALA A 338 0.01 3.13 -15.25
N SER A 339 0.47 3.97 -16.22
CA SER A 339 1.78 4.61 -16.16
C SER A 339 1.87 5.61 -15.00
N ALA A 340 0.82 6.41 -14.79
CA ALA A 340 0.77 7.42 -13.75
C ALA A 340 0.75 6.79 -12.35
N LEU A 341 -0.11 5.81 -12.11
CA LEU A 341 -0.17 5.08 -10.85
C LEU A 341 1.11 4.28 -10.59
N GLY A 342 1.62 3.58 -11.59
CA GLY A 342 2.86 2.81 -11.47
C GLY A 342 4.05 3.69 -11.11
N PHE A 343 4.19 4.85 -11.77
CA PHE A 343 5.24 5.80 -11.47
C PHE A 343 5.07 6.44 -10.09
N TYR A 344 3.83 6.82 -9.72
CA TYR A 344 3.52 7.34 -8.38
C TYR A 344 3.96 6.36 -7.29
N TYR A 345 3.52 5.10 -7.37
CA TYR A 345 3.89 4.09 -6.35
C TYR A 345 5.38 3.77 -6.33
N LEU A 346 6.03 3.70 -7.50
CA LEU A 346 7.49 3.53 -7.56
C LEU A 346 8.20 4.69 -6.84
N PHE A 347 7.79 5.91 -7.12
CA PHE A 347 8.38 7.12 -6.54
C PHE A 347 8.21 7.14 -5.02
N VAL A 348 6.99 6.95 -4.51
CA VAL A 348 6.75 7.00 -3.07
C VAL A 348 7.36 5.81 -2.32
N ASN A 349 7.40 4.63 -2.92
CA ASN A 349 8.05 3.48 -2.29
C ASN A 349 9.55 3.70 -2.17
N LEU A 350 10.21 4.09 -3.26
CA LEU A 350 11.67 4.19 -3.31
C LEU A 350 12.20 5.42 -2.54
N PHE A 351 11.55 6.56 -2.71
CA PHE A 351 12.06 7.83 -2.17
C PHE A 351 11.39 8.28 -0.87
N SER A 352 10.31 7.64 -0.44
CA SER A 352 9.59 7.98 0.79
C SER A 352 9.57 6.81 1.77
N MET A 353 8.86 5.73 1.45
CA MET A 353 8.70 4.60 2.36
C MET A 353 10.03 3.90 2.68
N ALA A 354 10.95 3.82 1.73
CA ALA A 354 12.27 3.25 1.98
C ALA A 354 13.13 4.10 2.92
N ILE A 355 12.94 5.42 2.95
CA ILE A 355 13.76 6.34 3.74
C ILE A 355 13.20 6.51 5.17
N ALA A 356 11.87 6.50 5.32
CA ALA A 356 11.19 6.82 6.57
C ALA A 356 11.70 6.01 7.79
N PRO A 357 11.85 4.68 7.75
CA PRO A 357 12.27 3.93 8.93
C PRO A 357 13.68 4.30 9.42
N VAL A 358 14.62 4.53 8.51
CA VAL A 358 16.01 4.90 8.86
C VAL A 358 16.07 6.32 9.41
N VAL A 359 15.35 7.27 8.83
CA VAL A 359 15.32 8.67 9.31
C VAL A 359 14.75 8.72 10.72
N ILE A 360 13.61 8.06 10.95
CA ILE A 360 13.00 8.00 12.29
C ILE A 360 13.91 7.27 13.28
N GLY A 361 14.49 6.13 12.87
CA GLY A 361 15.42 5.38 13.70
C GLY A 361 16.64 6.21 14.11
N ARG A 362 17.21 6.99 13.18
CA ARG A 362 18.36 7.86 13.46
C ARG A 362 18.03 8.96 14.47
N ILE A 363 16.87 9.56 14.36
CA ILE A 363 16.41 10.57 15.32
C ILE A 363 16.10 9.90 16.67
N ALA A 364 15.54 8.70 16.67
CA ALA A 364 15.26 7.94 17.88
C ALA A 364 16.53 7.54 18.65
N ASP A 365 17.60 7.16 17.94
CA ASP A 365 18.90 6.84 18.56
C ASP A 365 19.57 8.05 19.23
N HIS A 366 19.31 9.28 18.73
CA HIS A 366 19.88 10.52 19.29
C HIS A 366 19.03 11.12 20.43
N TYR A 367 17.71 10.99 20.34
CA TYR A 367 16.78 11.60 21.30
C TYR A 367 15.94 10.53 22.00
N ASN A 368 14.88 10.10 21.37
CA ASN A 368 13.98 8.99 21.72
C ASN A 368 12.93 8.82 20.62
N LEU A 369 12.21 7.69 20.66
CA LEU A 369 11.23 7.35 19.61
C LEU A 369 10.01 8.27 19.61
N ILE A 370 9.56 8.77 20.77
CA ILE A 370 8.44 9.72 20.84
C ILE A 370 8.80 11.02 20.12
N THR A 371 9.99 11.57 20.37
CA THR A 371 10.50 12.77 19.70
C THR A 371 10.62 12.56 18.19
N ALA A 372 11.17 11.41 17.78
CA ALA A 372 11.32 11.07 16.37
C ALA A 372 9.97 11.00 15.64
N LEU A 373 8.92 10.52 16.30
CA LEU A 373 7.58 10.39 15.71
C LEU A 373 6.79 11.71 15.59
N HIS A 374 7.35 12.85 16.01
CA HIS A 374 6.81 14.17 15.62
C HIS A 374 7.16 14.53 14.16
N VAL A 375 8.26 13.99 13.62
CA VAL A 375 8.64 14.23 12.22
C VAL A 375 7.58 13.78 11.22
N PRO A 376 7.01 12.56 11.33
CA PRO A 376 5.88 12.14 10.50
C PRO A 376 4.65 13.07 10.61
N ILE A 377 4.37 13.67 11.78
CA ILE A 377 3.25 14.62 11.92
C ILE A 377 3.51 15.86 11.07
N LEU A 378 4.72 16.40 11.11
CA LEU A 378 5.11 17.55 10.28
C LEU A 378 5.11 17.19 8.79
N ALA A 379 5.59 15.99 8.44
CA ALA A 379 5.52 15.49 7.07
C ALA A 379 4.07 15.37 6.58
N GLN A 380 3.16 14.86 7.41
CA GLN A 380 1.74 14.78 7.09
C GLN A 380 1.13 16.15 6.79
N LEU A 381 1.44 17.17 7.60
CA LEU A 381 1.00 18.54 7.38
C LEU A 381 1.63 19.17 6.11
N ALA A 382 2.90 18.88 5.84
CA ALA A 382 3.53 19.27 4.58
C ALA A 382 2.86 18.61 3.39
N GLY A 383 2.52 17.32 3.50
CA GLY A 383 1.73 16.60 2.49
C GLY A 383 0.38 17.28 2.21
N ALA A 384 -0.32 17.72 3.27
CA ALA A 384 -1.55 18.49 3.12
C ALA A 384 -1.31 19.82 2.37
N ALA A 385 -0.28 20.57 2.73
CA ALA A 385 0.05 21.83 2.07
C ALA A 385 0.36 21.66 0.57
N PHE A 386 1.16 20.65 0.21
CA PHE A 386 1.42 20.33 -1.20
C PHE A 386 0.16 19.84 -1.94
N PHE A 387 -0.76 19.17 -1.24
CA PHE A 387 -2.02 18.79 -1.87
C PHE A 387 -2.93 20.01 -2.15
N LEU A 388 -2.84 21.08 -1.35
CA LEU A 388 -3.51 22.34 -1.70
C LEU A 388 -2.94 22.94 -3.01
N VAL A 389 -1.65 22.75 -3.29
CA VAL A 389 -1.07 23.12 -4.60
C VAL A 389 -1.67 22.31 -5.73
N VAL A 390 -1.93 21.01 -5.53
CA VAL A 390 -2.64 20.17 -6.52
C VAL A 390 -4.01 20.79 -6.83
N ILE A 391 -4.78 21.13 -5.79
CA ILE A 391 -6.11 21.77 -5.94
C ILE A 391 -6.01 23.11 -6.68
N TYR A 392 -5.02 23.93 -6.32
CA TYR A 392 -4.78 25.21 -7.01
C TYR A 392 -4.48 25.01 -8.50
N CYS A 393 -3.62 24.04 -8.86
CA CYS A 393 -3.31 23.73 -10.26
C CYS A 393 -4.55 23.24 -11.02
N ILE A 394 -5.39 22.38 -10.40
CA ILE A 394 -6.65 21.91 -11.02
C ILE A 394 -7.63 23.08 -11.22
N ARG A 395 -7.73 23.98 -10.25
CA ARG A 395 -8.60 25.17 -10.38
C ARG A 395 -8.16 26.12 -11.48
N ARG A 396 -6.85 26.28 -11.66
CA ARG A 396 -6.28 27.21 -12.65
C ARG A 396 -6.29 26.64 -14.07
N ASN A 397 -5.92 25.39 -14.24
CA ASN A 397 -5.68 24.77 -15.54
C ASN A 397 -6.78 23.78 -15.98
N GLY A 398 -7.77 23.52 -15.11
CA GLY A 398 -8.71 22.41 -15.28
C GLY A 398 -8.08 21.04 -15.00
N LEU A 399 -8.90 19.99 -15.10
CA LEU A 399 -8.44 18.60 -14.95
C LEU A 399 -7.61 18.14 -16.16
N HIS A 400 -8.00 18.59 -17.37
CA HIS A 400 -7.38 18.21 -18.63
C HIS A 400 -6.28 19.19 -19.01
N HIS A 401 -5.07 18.95 -18.52
CA HIS A 401 -3.94 19.85 -18.79
C HIS A 401 -3.57 19.87 -20.30
N PRO A 402 -3.31 21.05 -20.90
CA PRO A 402 -3.03 21.18 -22.35
C PRO A 402 -1.90 20.31 -22.87
N VAL A 403 -0.87 20.04 -22.06
CA VAL A 403 0.25 19.14 -22.40
C VAL A 403 -0.22 17.73 -22.79
N LEU A 404 -1.33 17.29 -22.23
CA LEU A 404 -1.91 15.97 -22.49
C LEU A 404 -3.08 16.02 -23.48
N ALA A 405 -3.42 17.20 -24.04
CA ALA A 405 -4.59 17.39 -24.88
C ALA A 405 -4.65 16.41 -26.07
N ARG A 406 -3.51 16.16 -26.73
CA ARG A 406 -3.41 15.19 -27.84
C ARG A 406 -3.81 13.77 -27.43
N HIS A 407 -3.55 13.36 -26.20
CA HIS A 407 -3.87 12.02 -25.70
C HIS A 407 -5.31 11.86 -25.25
N TRP A 408 -6.03 12.97 -25.02
CA TRP A 408 -7.46 12.95 -24.76
C TRP A 408 -8.27 12.83 -26.07
N ASN A 409 -7.77 13.39 -27.19
CA ASN A 409 -8.47 13.45 -28.47
C ASN A 409 -8.32 12.17 -29.32
N ASP A 410 -7.31 11.32 -29.05
CA ASP A 410 -7.02 10.12 -29.82
C ASP A 410 -7.89 8.89 -29.45
N GLU A 411 -8.81 9.01 -28.50
CA GLU A 411 -9.75 7.93 -28.20
C GLU A 411 -10.97 8.03 -29.10
N PRO A 412 -11.36 6.93 -29.82
CA PRO A 412 -12.66 6.88 -30.47
C PRO A 412 -13.71 7.12 -29.39
N CYS A 413 -14.62 8.07 -29.65
CA CYS A 413 -15.76 8.37 -28.79
C CYS A 413 -16.65 7.14 -28.60
N THR A 414 -16.26 6.22 -27.69
CA THR A 414 -17.21 5.34 -27.03
C THR A 414 -17.80 6.13 -25.86
N ALA A 415 -18.49 7.19 -26.24
CA ALA A 415 -19.31 7.99 -25.36
C ALA A 415 -20.22 7.02 -24.59
N PHE A 416 -20.10 7.05 -23.30
CA PHE A 416 -21.17 6.66 -22.40
C PHE A 416 -22.36 7.60 -22.71
N VAL A 417 -23.17 7.25 -23.70
CA VAL A 417 -24.47 7.86 -23.91
C VAL A 417 -25.30 7.38 -22.73
N PRO A 418 -25.72 8.25 -21.82
CA PRO A 418 -26.71 7.84 -20.83
C PRO A 418 -28.00 7.53 -21.67
N ALA A 419 -28.44 6.30 -21.57
CA ALA A 419 -29.72 5.86 -22.12
C ALA A 419 -30.86 6.48 -21.30
N VAL A 420 -31.06 7.79 -21.49
CA VAL A 420 -32.22 8.51 -21.02
C VAL A 420 -32.48 9.62 -22.06
N ALA A 421 -33.06 9.28 -23.17
CA ALA A 421 -33.86 10.17 -24.03
C ALA A 421 -34.34 9.40 -25.28
N LEU A 422 -35.25 8.46 -25.14
CA LEU A 422 -36.11 8.01 -26.24
C LEU A 422 -37.37 7.37 -25.65
N THR A 423 -38.30 8.19 -25.17
CA THR A 423 -39.73 7.92 -25.22
C THR A 423 -40.48 9.22 -24.90
N VAL A 424 -40.59 10.10 -25.88
CA VAL A 424 -41.76 10.91 -26.12
C VAL A 424 -41.67 11.35 -27.58
N GLU A 425 -42.41 10.67 -28.44
CA GLU A 425 -43.11 11.24 -29.59
C GLU A 425 -43.81 10.11 -30.34
N GLY A 426 -45.11 10.26 -30.46
CA GLY A 426 -45.84 9.63 -31.54
C GLY A 426 -47.17 8.99 -31.17
N SER A 427 -48.24 9.84 -31.09
CA SER A 427 -49.67 9.59 -31.38
C SER A 427 -50.37 8.43 -30.70
#